data_6f4dcc63d2db19d550f65685ebc2c59b
#
_entry.id   6f4dcc63d2db19d550f65685ebc2c59b
#
_cell.length_a   1.000
_cell.length_b   1.000
_cell.length_c   1.000
_cell.angle_alpha   90.00
_cell.angle_beta   90.00
_cell.angle_gamma   90.00
#
_symmetry.space_group_name_H-M   'P 1'
#
loop_
_entity.id
_entity.type
_entity.pdbx_description
1 polymer ?
#
loop_
_entity_poly.entity_id
_entity_poly.type
_entity_poly.pdbx_seq_one_letter_code
_entity_poly.pdbx_strand_id
1 'polypeptide(L)'
;MSKKNKEKKEKPVTEETASETEELREEAPVEEAPAEEAPKEEAPKESELEKAQKALAQEHDQYLRLAAEYDNFRKRSRKEKEGLYVDVKAETAGKFLPVYDDLERALANETADEAYKKGVELIMAEFRKIMTGLGVEAFGEAGEAFDPNAHNAVMHVENEELGENVIAQVFQKGFRIGEKVIRHAVVQVAN
;
A
#
# COMPACT_ATOMS: atom_id res chain seq x y z
N MET A 1 -51.90 -10.93 -0.43
CA MET A 1 -52.05 -10.25 0.86
C MET A 1 -50.69 -9.63 1.18
N SER A 2 -50.47 -8.45 0.83
CA SER A 2 -50.80 -7.16 1.45
C SER A 2 -49.96 -6.81 2.65
N LYS A 3 -49.26 -5.71 2.47
CA LYS A 3 -48.89 -4.60 3.38
C LYS A 3 -47.50 -4.69 3.98
N LYS A 4 -46.72 -3.68 4.02
CA LYS A 4 -46.63 -2.21 3.84
C LYS A 4 -45.27 -1.81 4.40
N ASN A 5 -44.39 -1.31 3.65
CA ASN A 5 -43.90 0.06 3.57
C ASN A 5 -43.78 0.82 4.91
N LYS A 6 -42.58 1.17 5.28
CA LYS A 6 -42.31 2.45 5.99
C LYS A 6 -40.89 2.95 5.71
N GLU A 7 -40.83 3.85 4.77
CA GLU A 7 -39.80 4.88 4.67
C GLU A 7 -39.67 5.65 5.99
N LYS A 8 -38.46 5.98 6.37
CA LYS A 8 -38.22 7.04 7.32
C LYS A 8 -37.17 7.98 6.76
N LYS A 9 -37.68 9.11 6.31
CA LYS A 9 -37.02 10.29 5.80
C LYS A 9 -36.04 10.85 6.81
N GLU A 10 -34.85 11.16 6.36
CA GLU A 10 -33.97 12.16 6.92
C GLU A 10 -34.56 13.56 6.72
N LYS A 11 -34.42 14.41 7.73
CA LYS A 11 -34.63 15.84 7.61
C LYS A 11 -33.34 16.55 8.04
N PRO A 12 -32.97 17.61 7.33
CA PRO A 12 -31.80 18.42 7.67
C PRO A 12 -32.14 19.42 8.76
N VAL A 13 -31.17 19.74 9.60
CA VAL A 13 -31.25 20.81 10.57
C VAL A 13 -30.70 22.07 9.94
N THR A 14 -31.59 22.99 9.73
CA THR A 14 -31.43 24.36 9.30
C THR A 14 -31.01 25.26 10.48
N GLU A 15 -30.24 26.26 10.09
CA GLU A 15 -30.02 27.55 10.71
C GLU A 15 -31.24 28.15 11.41
N GLU A 16 -31.01 28.91 12.46
CA GLU A 16 -31.78 30.11 12.88
C GLU A 16 -30.96 30.89 13.89
N THR A 17 -30.47 32.07 13.51
CA THR A 17 -31.07 33.42 13.57
C THR A 17 -30.89 34.03 14.94
N ALA A 18 -30.16 35.08 15.01
CA ALA A 18 -30.51 36.48 14.75
C ALA A 18 -31.42 37.10 15.81
N SER A 19 -31.10 38.31 16.02
CA SER A 19 -31.95 39.46 16.40
C SER A 19 -31.99 39.81 17.89
N GLU A 20 -31.68 40.98 18.01
CA GLU A 20 -32.45 42.22 18.27
C GLU A 20 -32.39 42.59 19.74
N THR A 21 -32.06 43.79 20.05
CA THR A 21 -32.86 45.01 20.20
C THR A 21 -31.95 46.16 20.58
N GLU A 22 -31.91 47.28 19.86
CA GLU A 22 -32.77 48.46 20.07
C GLU A 22 -32.83 48.89 21.54
N GLU A 23 -32.65 50.05 21.88
CA GLU A 23 -32.83 51.43 21.49
C GLU A 23 -32.52 52.34 22.70
N LEU A 24 -32.25 53.53 22.48
CA LEU A 24 -32.72 54.84 22.88
C LEU A 24 -31.69 55.76 23.52
N ARG A 25 -31.38 56.85 22.74
CA ARG A 25 -31.67 58.27 22.95
C ARG A 25 -31.12 58.87 24.26
N GLU A 26 -30.40 59.96 24.24
CA GLU A 26 -30.87 61.33 24.02
C GLU A 26 -29.71 62.34 24.09
N GLU A 27 -29.70 63.23 23.16
CA GLU A 27 -29.50 64.70 23.13
C GLU A 27 -28.22 65.34 23.65
N ALA A 28 -27.74 66.18 22.73
CA ALA A 28 -26.70 67.17 22.86
C ALA A 28 -27.04 68.35 23.75
N PRO A 29 -26.13 69.33 24.03
CA PRO A 29 -25.80 70.33 23.05
C PRO A 29 -24.32 70.84 23.04
N VAL A 30 -23.90 71.18 21.86
CA VAL A 30 -23.10 72.31 21.33
C VAL A 30 -22.28 73.14 22.30
N GLU A 31 -20.95 73.24 22.10
CA GLU A 31 -20.21 74.51 22.13
C GLU A 31 -18.94 74.46 21.25
N GLU A 32 -18.65 75.60 20.66
CA GLU A 32 -17.82 75.92 19.51
C GLU A 32 -16.31 75.77 19.74
N ALA A 33 -15.69 75.57 18.59
CA ALA A 33 -14.30 75.50 18.08
C ALA A 33 -13.26 76.45 18.75
N PRO A 34 -11.92 76.39 18.42
CA PRO A 34 -11.39 76.20 17.04
C PRO A 34 -10.10 75.34 16.92
N ALA A 35 -9.94 74.88 15.71
CA ALA A 35 -8.76 74.62 14.94
C ALA A 35 -7.40 74.36 15.63
N GLU A 36 -6.88 73.15 15.45
CA GLU A 36 -5.47 72.98 15.07
C GLU A 36 -5.29 71.70 14.25
N GLU A 37 -4.91 71.88 13.00
CA GLU A 37 -4.55 70.86 12.07
C GLU A 37 -3.31 70.10 12.55
N ALA A 38 -3.40 68.76 12.61
CA ALA A 38 -2.19 67.95 12.51
C ALA A 38 -2.53 66.62 11.81
N PRO A 39 -1.87 66.28 10.69
CA PRO A 39 -2.13 65.08 9.93
C PRO A 39 -1.37 63.91 10.57
N LYS A 40 -2.05 63.02 11.23
CA LYS A 40 -1.48 61.78 11.75
C LYS A 40 -2.51 60.63 11.85
N GLU A 41 -2.90 60.06 10.72
CA GLU A 41 -3.65 58.81 10.77
C GLU A 41 -3.40 57.83 9.56
N GLU A 42 -2.37 58.09 8.73
CA GLU A 42 -2.08 57.15 7.65
C GLU A 42 -0.96 56.13 7.96
N ALA A 43 -0.11 56.40 8.92
CA ALA A 43 1.03 55.54 9.26
C ALA A 43 0.67 54.20 9.92
N PRO A 44 -0.38 54.06 10.75
CA PRO A 44 -0.70 52.74 11.36
C PRO A 44 -1.40 51.80 10.39
N LYS A 45 -2.13 52.28 9.38
CA LYS A 45 -2.88 51.43 8.44
C LYS A 45 -1.99 50.72 7.44
N GLU A 46 -0.93 51.37 6.94
CA GLU A 46 0.05 50.73 6.05
C GLU A 46 0.82 49.66 6.78
N SER A 47 1.22 49.87 8.03
CA SER A 47 1.94 48.87 8.83
C SER A 47 1.09 47.63 9.17
N GLU A 48 -0.22 47.79 9.37
CA GLU A 48 -1.16 46.67 9.61
C GLU A 48 -1.41 45.88 8.33
N LEU A 49 -1.55 46.56 7.20
CA LEU A 49 -1.72 45.93 5.89
C LEU A 49 -0.48 45.12 5.49
N GLU A 50 0.71 45.67 5.69
CA GLU A 50 1.96 44.95 5.43
C GLU A 50 2.11 43.72 6.35
N LYS A 51 1.75 43.82 7.61
CA LYS A 51 1.76 42.70 8.55
C LYS A 51 0.76 41.60 8.12
N ALA A 52 -0.44 42.00 7.70
CA ALA A 52 -1.46 41.08 7.20
C ALA A 52 -0.99 40.39 5.90
N GLN A 53 -0.36 41.13 4.99
CA GLN A 53 0.19 40.53 3.76
C GLN A 53 1.33 39.55 4.03
N LYS A 54 2.22 39.86 4.97
CA LYS A 54 3.29 38.95 5.40
C LYS A 54 2.74 37.70 6.05
N ALA A 55 1.75 37.83 6.92
CA ALA A 55 1.08 36.69 7.54
C ALA A 55 0.38 35.80 6.49
N LEU A 56 -0.32 36.41 5.53
CA LEU A 56 -0.96 35.67 4.44
C LEU A 56 0.07 34.92 3.57
N ALA A 57 1.19 35.56 3.25
CA ALA A 57 2.27 34.92 2.49
C ALA A 57 2.86 33.73 3.25
N GLN A 58 3.07 33.88 4.56
CA GLN A 58 3.57 32.77 5.40
C GLN A 58 2.56 31.63 5.49
N GLU A 59 1.29 31.91 5.68
CA GLU A 59 0.23 30.88 5.69
C GLU A 59 0.12 30.18 4.34
N HIS A 60 0.22 30.93 3.23
CA HIS A 60 0.21 30.36 1.89
C HIS A 60 1.40 29.43 1.66
N ASP A 61 2.61 29.82 2.07
CA ASP A 61 3.80 28.97 1.97
C ASP A 61 3.65 27.70 2.84
N GLN A 62 3.12 27.85 4.04
CA GLN A 62 2.83 26.70 4.92
C GLN A 62 1.80 25.77 4.30
N TYR A 63 0.75 26.33 3.70
CA TYR A 63 -0.27 25.55 2.98
C TYR A 63 0.33 24.78 1.80
N LEU A 64 1.15 25.44 0.97
CA LEU A 64 1.80 24.78 -0.16
C LEU A 64 2.72 23.64 0.29
N ARG A 65 3.49 23.89 1.34
CA ARG A 65 4.36 22.85 1.94
C ARG A 65 3.54 21.69 2.47
N LEU A 66 2.47 21.96 3.22
CA LEU A 66 1.59 20.94 3.78
C LEU A 66 0.91 20.13 2.67
N ALA A 67 0.46 20.79 1.60
CA ALA A 67 -0.12 20.12 0.44
C ALA A 67 0.88 19.17 -0.23
N ALA A 68 2.14 19.61 -0.41
CA ALA A 68 3.19 18.77 -0.96
C ALA A 68 3.54 17.58 -0.04
N GLU A 69 3.61 17.81 1.26
CA GLU A 69 3.83 16.75 2.25
C GLU A 69 2.68 15.73 2.25
N TYR A 70 1.44 16.20 2.15
CA TYR A 70 0.27 15.35 2.07
C TYR A 70 0.25 14.49 0.80
N ASP A 71 0.60 15.06 -0.35
CA ASP A 71 0.71 14.31 -1.59
C ASP A 71 1.81 13.24 -1.52
N ASN A 72 2.95 13.57 -0.94
CA ASN A 72 4.03 12.62 -0.71
C ASN A 72 3.61 11.51 0.26
N PHE A 73 2.93 11.86 1.35
CA PHE A 73 2.37 10.90 2.30
C PHE A 73 1.36 9.97 1.61
N ARG A 74 0.45 10.53 0.81
CA ARG A 74 -0.56 9.75 0.09
C ARG A 74 0.08 8.74 -0.88
N LYS A 75 1.10 9.18 -1.64
CA LYS A 75 1.86 8.30 -2.54
C LYS A 75 2.57 7.18 -1.78
N ARG A 76 3.23 7.52 -0.68
CA ARG A 76 3.92 6.55 0.18
C ARG A 76 2.95 5.56 0.79
N SER A 77 1.87 6.04 1.41
CA SER A 77 0.84 5.19 2.03
C SER A 77 0.20 4.21 1.03
N ARG A 78 0.03 4.64 -0.24
CA ARG A 78 -0.46 3.75 -1.30
C ARG A 78 0.52 2.63 -1.61
N LYS A 79 1.81 2.96 -1.76
CA LYS A 79 2.87 1.97 -1.98
C LYS A 79 3.00 0.99 -0.80
N GLU A 80 2.92 1.50 0.42
CA GLU A 80 2.96 0.67 1.62
C GLU A 80 1.79 -0.32 1.68
N LYS A 81 0.58 0.12 1.33
CA LYS A 81 -0.59 -0.77 1.26
C LYS A 81 -0.45 -1.85 0.18
N GLU A 82 0.04 -1.47 -1.00
CA GLU A 82 0.30 -2.42 -2.10
C GLU A 82 1.36 -3.44 -1.68
N GLY A 83 2.46 -2.98 -1.03
CA GLY A 83 3.50 -3.86 -0.48
C GLY A 83 2.95 -4.81 0.58
N LEU A 84 2.19 -4.29 1.55
CA LEU A 84 1.58 -5.11 2.61
C LEU A 84 0.67 -6.21 2.05
N TYR A 85 -0.07 -5.92 0.97
CA TYR A 85 -0.93 -6.91 0.33
C TYR A 85 -0.12 -8.06 -0.29
N VAL A 86 1.02 -7.75 -0.91
CA VAL A 86 1.95 -8.77 -1.44
C VAL A 86 2.58 -9.56 -0.29
N ASP A 87 2.95 -8.88 0.80
CA ASP A 87 3.57 -9.51 1.98
C ASP A 87 2.64 -10.53 2.63
N VAL A 88 1.38 -10.15 2.86
CA VAL A 88 0.37 -11.05 3.43
C VAL A 88 0.10 -12.26 2.52
N LYS A 89 0.02 -12.02 1.21
CA LYS A 89 -0.12 -13.12 0.24
C LYS A 89 1.07 -14.06 0.27
N ALA A 90 2.29 -13.53 0.29
CA ALA A 90 3.52 -14.29 0.32
C ALA A 90 3.62 -15.15 1.58
N GLU A 91 3.33 -14.56 2.75
CA GLU A 91 3.34 -15.28 4.02
C GLU A 91 2.28 -16.39 4.04
N THR A 92 1.07 -16.10 3.56
CA THR A 92 -0.02 -17.08 3.51
C THR A 92 0.34 -18.22 2.56
N ALA A 93 0.79 -17.92 1.34
CA ALA A 93 1.20 -18.92 0.36
C ALA A 93 2.37 -19.78 0.90
N GLY A 94 3.33 -19.16 1.60
CA GLY A 94 4.44 -19.86 2.23
C GLY A 94 4.04 -20.98 3.18
N LYS A 95 2.91 -20.81 3.89
CA LYS A 95 2.38 -21.83 4.80
C LYS A 95 1.82 -23.06 4.09
N PHE A 96 1.50 -22.95 2.81
CA PHE A 96 1.01 -24.06 1.98
C PHE A 96 2.11 -24.79 1.19
N LEU A 97 3.32 -24.23 1.11
CA LEU A 97 4.43 -24.85 0.38
C LEU A 97 4.82 -26.25 0.87
N PRO A 98 4.75 -26.57 2.18
CA PRO A 98 4.99 -27.95 2.62
C PRO A 98 4.04 -28.97 1.98
N VAL A 99 2.76 -28.57 1.75
CA VAL A 99 1.79 -29.44 1.06
C VAL A 99 2.19 -29.68 -0.40
N TYR A 100 2.74 -28.66 -1.05
CA TYR A 100 3.30 -28.80 -2.39
C TYR A 100 4.45 -29.81 -2.41
N ASP A 101 5.40 -29.69 -1.46
CA ASP A 101 6.54 -30.60 -1.35
C ASP A 101 6.11 -32.04 -1.08
N ASP A 102 5.07 -32.23 -0.23
CA ASP A 102 4.52 -33.55 0.05
C ASP A 102 3.84 -34.17 -1.18
N LEU A 103 3.14 -33.36 -2.00
CA LEU A 103 2.56 -33.82 -3.25
C LEU A 103 3.64 -34.18 -4.27
N GLU A 104 4.72 -33.38 -4.41
CA GLU A 104 5.86 -33.73 -5.27
C GLU A 104 6.51 -35.05 -4.83
N ARG A 105 6.70 -35.23 -3.52
CA ARG A 105 7.26 -36.47 -2.96
C ARG A 105 6.34 -37.67 -3.21
N ALA A 106 5.01 -37.48 -3.10
CA ALA A 106 4.05 -38.52 -3.39
C ALA A 106 4.07 -38.94 -4.85
N LEU A 107 4.26 -37.99 -5.77
CA LEU A 107 4.39 -38.26 -7.21
C LEU A 107 5.73 -38.89 -7.61
N ALA A 108 6.78 -38.62 -6.85
CA ALA A 108 8.10 -39.22 -7.07
C ALA A 108 8.16 -40.69 -6.62
N ASN A 109 7.24 -41.12 -5.74
CA ASN A 109 7.19 -42.52 -5.32
C ASN A 109 6.57 -43.40 -6.41
N GLU A 110 7.23 -44.45 -6.74
CA GLU A 110 6.68 -45.46 -7.64
C GLU A 110 5.50 -46.20 -6.98
N THR A 111 4.39 -46.27 -7.70
CA THR A 111 3.18 -46.96 -7.28
C THR A 111 2.65 -47.82 -8.43
N ALA A 112 2.20 -49.01 -8.12
CA ALA A 112 1.55 -49.88 -9.08
C ALA A 112 0.09 -49.48 -9.36
N ASP A 113 -0.48 -48.59 -8.55
CA ASP A 113 -1.85 -48.10 -8.71
C ASP A 113 -1.86 -46.81 -9.54
N GLU A 114 -2.11 -46.99 -10.85
CA GLU A 114 -2.22 -45.86 -11.76
C GLU A 114 -3.41 -44.92 -11.44
N ALA A 115 -4.49 -45.45 -10.86
CA ALA A 115 -5.65 -44.62 -10.50
C ALA A 115 -5.28 -43.67 -9.37
N TYR A 116 -4.53 -44.16 -8.36
CA TYR A 116 -4.00 -43.33 -7.29
C TYR A 116 -3.07 -42.26 -7.84
N LYS A 117 -2.11 -42.61 -8.70
CA LYS A 117 -1.16 -41.67 -9.31
C LYS A 117 -1.87 -40.55 -10.05
N LYS A 118 -2.85 -40.88 -10.91
CA LYS A 118 -3.67 -39.90 -11.61
C LYS A 118 -4.43 -38.99 -10.65
N GLY A 119 -4.93 -39.53 -9.53
CA GLY A 119 -5.61 -38.75 -8.50
C GLY A 119 -4.68 -37.69 -7.90
N VAL A 120 -3.46 -38.05 -7.55
CA VAL A 120 -2.45 -37.12 -6.99
C VAL A 120 -2.01 -36.09 -8.04
N GLU A 121 -1.83 -36.49 -9.31
CA GLU A 121 -1.52 -35.58 -10.40
C GLU A 121 -2.60 -34.50 -10.60
N LEU A 122 -3.87 -34.87 -10.51
CA LEU A 122 -4.99 -33.92 -10.60
C LEU A 122 -4.99 -32.94 -9.43
N ILE A 123 -4.75 -33.41 -8.21
CA ILE A 123 -4.64 -32.55 -7.02
C ILE A 123 -3.47 -31.57 -7.20
N MET A 124 -2.33 -32.06 -7.63
CA MET A 124 -1.13 -31.24 -7.89
C MET A 124 -1.40 -30.17 -8.96
N ALA A 125 -2.07 -30.54 -10.06
CA ALA A 125 -2.42 -29.63 -11.13
C ALA A 125 -3.36 -28.50 -10.64
N GLU A 126 -4.37 -28.86 -9.85
CA GLU A 126 -5.29 -27.86 -9.29
C GLU A 126 -4.57 -26.96 -8.26
N PHE A 127 -3.70 -27.54 -7.44
CA PHE A 127 -2.89 -26.75 -6.49
C PHE A 127 -2.00 -25.74 -7.22
N ARG A 128 -1.29 -26.15 -8.28
CA ARG A 128 -0.49 -25.26 -9.12
C ARG A 128 -1.32 -24.15 -9.73
N LYS A 129 -2.50 -24.45 -10.23
CA LYS A 129 -3.43 -23.49 -10.81
C LYS A 129 -3.87 -22.44 -9.78
N ILE A 130 -4.17 -22.86 -8.54
CA ILE A 130 -4.52 -21.96 -7.43
C ILE A 130 -3.33 -21.05 -7.11
N MET A 131 -2.12 -21.61 -6.99
CA MET A 131 -0.91 -20.84 -6.71
C MET A 131 -0.63 -19.80 -7.80
N THR A 132 -0.74 -20.18 -9.07
CA THR A 132 -0.61 -19.26 -10.21
C THR A 132 -1.70 -18.18 -10.17
N GLY A 133 -2.94 -18.51 -9.82
CA GLY A 133 -4.03 -17.55 -9.63
C GLY A 133 -3.78 -16.53 -8.51
N LEU A 134 -2.98 -16.88 -7.51
CA LEU A 134 -2.50 -15.97 -6.46
C LEU A 134 -1.30 -15.13 -6.91
N GLY A 135 -0.74 -15.40 -8.09
CA GLY A 135 0.48 -14.75 -8.60
C GLY A 135 1.77 -15.38 -8.06
N VAL A 136 1.68 -16.60 -7.51
CA VAL A 136 2.85 -17.37 -7.05
C VAL A 136 3.41 -18.16 -8.20
N GLU A 137 4.70 -17.99 -8.47
CA GLU A 137 5.45 -18.69 -9.51
C GLU A 137 6.51 -19.59 -8.87
N ALA A 138 6.61 -20.82 -9.35
CA ALA A 138 7.71 -21.72 -9.00
C ALA A 138 8.93 -21.39 -9.88
N PHE A 139 10.12 -21.48 -9.30
CA PHE A 139 11.40 -21.33 -9.98
C PHE A 139 12.45 -22.29 -9.43
N GLY A 140 13.60 -22.32 -10.10
CA GLY A 140 14.70 -23.23 -9.82
C GLY A 140 14.50 -24.52 -10.58
N GLU A 141 14.98 -24.55 -11.81
CA GLU A 141 15.04 -25.75 -12.64
C GLU A 141 16.50 -26.15 -12.89
N ALA A 142 16.73 -27.45 -13.09
CA ALA A 142 18.05 -27.92 -13.44
C ALA A 142 18.50 -27.33 -14.81
N GLY A 143 19.73 -26.85 -14.88
CA GLY A 143 20.27 -26.15 -16.04
C GLY A 143 20.14 -24.62 -15.99
N GLU A 144 19.45 -24.04 -15.04
CA GLU A 144 19.40 -22.59 -14.80
C GLU A 144 20.70 -22.09 -14.17
N ALA A 145 21.03 -20.82 -14.42
CA ALA A 145 22.14 -20.15 -13.74
C ALA A 145 21.82 -19.93 -12.25
N PHE A 146 22.79 -20.16 -11.40
CA PHE A 146 22.64 -19.95 -9.97
C PHE A 146 22.58 -18.45 -9.65
N ASP A 147 21.55 -18.04 -8.92
CA ASP A 147 21.39 -16.69 -8.38
C ASP A 147 21.32 -16.77 -6.83
N PRO A 148 22.29 -16.19 -6.10
CA PRO A 148 22.27 -16.19 -4.63
C PRO A 148 21.06 -15.52 -3.99
N ASN A 149 20.36 -14.62 -4.72
CA ASN A 149 19.16 -13.95 -4.21
C ASN A 149 17.91 -14.84 -4.29
N ALA A 150 17.93 -15.86 -5.14
CA ALA A 150 16.79 -16.74 -5.39
C ALA A 150 17.05 -18.19 -4.94
N HIS A 151 18.30 -18.63 -4.97
CA HIS A 151 18.68 -20.03 -4.76
C HIS A 151 19.55 -20.18 -3.51
N ASN A 152 19.39 -21.28 -2.82
CA ASN A 152 20.19 -21.71 -1.67
C ASN A 152 20.99 -22.97 -2.10
N ALA A 153 22.27 -22.81 -2.36
CA ALA A 153 23.17 -23.91 -2.69
C ALA A 153 23.55 -24.67 -1.41
N VAL A 154 23.14 -25.92 -1.31
CA VAL A 154 23.46 -26.79 -0.15
C VAL A 154 24.54 -27.81 -0.49
N MET A 155 24.74 -28.09 -1.76
CA MET A 155 25.76 -29.01 -2.23
C MET A 155 26.42 -28.48 -3.49
N HIS A 156 27.66 -28.88 -3.69
CA HIS A 156 28.45 -28.62 -4.89
C HIS A 156 28.84 -29.93 -5.55
N VAL A 157 28.89 -29.97 -6.87
CA VAL A 157 29.30 -31.15 -7.64
C VAL A 157 30.18 -30.70 -8.79
N GLU A 158 31.24 -31.44 -9.02
CA GLU A 158 32.05 -31.30 -10.21
C GLU A 158 31.38 -32.07 -11.36
N ASN A 159 30.98 -31.37 -12.41
CA ASN A 159 30.33 -31.97 -13.57
C ASN A 159 30.82 -31.29 -14.86
N GLU A 160 31.62 -32.00 -15.63
CA GLU A 160 32.21 -31.51 -16.89
C GLU A 160 31.17 -31.19 -17.98
N GLU A 161 29.93 -31.73 -17.87
CA GLU A 161 28.86 -31.50 -18.84
C GLU A 161 28.09 -30.21 -18.56
N LEU A 162 28.21 -29.64 -17.35
CA LEU A 162 27.54 -28.43 -16.94
C LEU A 162 28.52 -27.25 -16.86
N GLY A 163 28.03 -26.06 -17.17
CA GLY A 163 28.83 -24.85 -17.05
C GLY A 163 29.10 -24.47 -15.57
N GLU A 164 29.96 -23.47 -15.38
CA GLU A 164 30.24 -22.92 -14.07
C GLU A 164 28.96 -22.24 -13.48
N ASN A 165 28.71 -22.43 -12.20
CA ASN A 165 27.57 -21.82 -11.48
C ASN A 165 26.18 -22.16 -12.08
N VAL A 166 26.01 -23.39 -12.56
CA VAL A 166 24.73 -23.90 -13.08
C VAL A 166 24.10 -24.82 -12.06
N ILE A 167 22.76 -24.79 -11.94
CA ILE A 167 22.01 -25.70 -11.09
C ILE A 167 22.06 -27.10 -11.67
N ALA A 168 22.76 -28.01 -10.97
CA ALA A 168 22.86 -29.40 -11.37
C ALA A 168 21.62 -30.19 -11.00
N GLN A 169 21.09 -29.96 -9.79
CA GLN A 169 19.90 -30.62 -9.27
C GLN A 169 19.11 -29.71 -8.32
N VAL A 170 17.80 -29.86 -8.34
CA VAL A 170 16.89 -29.14 -7.43
C VAL A 170 16.32 -30.13 -6.42
N PHE A 171 16.61 -29.90 -5.15
CA PHE A 171 16.07 -30.69 -4.06
C PHE A 171 14.70 -30.18 -3.61
N GLN A 172 14.50 -28.84 -3.69
CA GLN A 172 13.27 -28.20 -3.32
C GLN A 172 13.05 -26.96 -4.17
N LYS A 173 11.88 -26.82 -4.79
CA LYS A 173 11.56 -25.67 -5.64
C LYS A 173 11.43 -24.40 -4.86
N GLY A 174 11.91 -23.31 -5.43
CA GLY A 174 11.67 -21.96 -4.97
C GLY A 174 10.31 -21.43 -5.40
N PHE A 175 9.82 -20.44 -4.67
CA PHE A 175 8.57 -19.75 -5.00
C PHE A 175 8.70 -18.25 -4.80
N ARG A 176 8.10 -17.47 -5.71
CA ARG A 176 8.09 -16.01 -5.68
C ARG A 176 6.72 -15.43 -6.02
N ILE A 177 6.47 -14.19 -5.61
CA ILE A 177 5.35 -13.36 -6.09
C ILE A 177 5.94 -12.09 -6.68
N GLY A 178 5.90 -11.97 -8.01
CA GLY A 178 6.60 -10.90 -8.71
C GLY A 178 8.10 -10.93 -8.39
N GLU A 179 8.62 -9.85 -7.80
CA GLU A 179 10.04 -9.76 -7.39
C GLU A 179 10.31 -10.34 -5.99
N LYS A 180 9.28 -10.58 -5.19
CA LYS A 180 9.45 -11.05 -3.82
C LYS A 180 9.60 -12.56 -3.75
N VAL A 181 10.74 -13.03 -3.27
CA VAL A 181 10.98 -14.46 -2.98
C VAL A 181 10.23 -14.85 -1.70
N ILE A 182 9.36 -15.87 -1.80
CA ILE A 182 8.64 -16.49 -0.67
C ILE A 182 9.55 -17.52 0.00
N ARG A 183 10.18 -18.36 -0.84
CA ARG A 183 11.11 -19.41 -0.43
C ARG A 183 12.18 -19.61 -1.50
N HIS A 184 13.44 -19.65 -1.10
CA HIS A 184 14.54 -19.95 -1.99
C HIS A 184 14.47 -21.40 -2.45
N ALA A 185 14.88 -21.66 -3.69
CA ALA A 185 15.05 -23.01 -4.16
C ALA A 185 16.29 -23.63 -3.51
N VAL A 186 16.17 -24.85 -3.02
CA VAL A 186 17.32 -25.62 -2.49
C VAL A 186 17.92 -26.44 -3.62
N VAL A 187 19.15 -26.12 -3.96
CA VAL A 187 19.79 -26.62 -5.17
C VAL A 187 21.19 -27.18 -4.91
N GLN A 188 21.62 -28.02 -5.82
CA GLN A 188 23.02 -28.43 -6.02
C GLN A 188 23.59 -27.64 -7.20
N VAL A 189 24.74 -27.04 -7.04
CA VAL A 189 25.41 -26.23 -8.06
C VAL A 189 26.61 -26.99 -8.63
N ALA A 190 26.79 -26.88 -9.91
CA ALA A 190 27.95 -27.44 -10.64
C ALA A 190 29.09 -26.41 -10.69
N ASN A 191 30.32 -26.90 -10.55
CA ASN A 191 31.62 -26.23 -10.77
C ASN A 191 31.81 -24.91 -10.07
#